data_5b59ac50372c1c528e047d490bc09f4e
#
_entry.id   5b59ac50372c1c528e047d490bc09f4e
#
_cell.length_a   1.000
_cell.length_b   1.000
_cell.length_c   1.000
_cell.angle_alpha   90.00
_cell.angle_beta   90.00
_cell.angle_gamma   90.00
#
_symmetry.space_group_name_H-M   'P 1'
#
loop_
_entity.id
_entity.type
_entity.pdbx_description
1 polymer ?
#
loop_
_entity_poly.entity_id
_entity_poly.type
_entity_poly.pdbx_seq_one_letter_code
_entity_poly.pdbx_strand_id
1 'polypeptide(L)'
;FIASEVMFFVAWFWAYFNASLFPTEQIGAIWPPADIHLMDPWHIPLINTLILLLSGTTLTWAHHALQEGHRKEVIQGLILTIALGLIFTGFQVYEYMHADFEFSGHIYGATFYMATGFHGFHVIIGTLFIIVCLGRMLSGHFKPDHHFGFEACAWYWHFVDVVWLFLFAAIYVWGYY
;
A
#
# COMPACT_ATOMS: atom_id res chain seq x y z
N PHE A 1 -7.38 3.88 -16.11
CA PHE A 1 -6.29 4.32 -15.24
C PHE A 1 -5.88 3.21 -14.26
N ILE A 2 -6.77 2.69 -13.37
CA ILE A 2 -6.43 1.63 -12.40
C ILE A 2 -5.83 0.39 -13.09
N ALA A 3 -6.35 -0.01 -14.26
CA ALA A 3 -5.79 -1.13 -15.02
C ALA A 3 -4.33 -0.89 -15.45
N SER A 4 -3.94 0.34 -15.80
CA SER A 4 -2.56 0.69 -16.11
C SER A 4 -1.66 0.63 -14.86
N GLU A 5 -2.17 1.05 -13.71
CA GLU A 5 -1.45 0.95 -12.45
C GLU A 5 -1.27 -0.50 -11.98
N VAL A 6 -2.27 -1.36 -12.20
CA VAL A 6 -2.12 -2.81 -11.98
C VAL A 6 -0.99 -3.36 -12.85
N MET A 7 -0.95 -3.03 -14.14
CA MET A 7 0.12 -3.49 -15.05
C MET A 7 1.50 -2.94 -14.66
N PHE A 8 1.57 -1.73 -14.13
CA PHE A 8 2.79 -1.16 -13.57
C PHE A 8 3.32 -2.01 -12.41
N PHE A 9 2.47 -2.42 -11.46
CA PHE A 9 2.87 -3.31 -10.37
C PHE A 9 3.19 -4.73 -10.84
N VAL A 10 2.48 -5.26 -11.84
CA VAL A 10 2.81 -6.56 -12.45
C VAL A 10 4.25 -6.55 -12.96
N ALA A 11 4.73 -5.46 -13.55
CA ALA A 11 6.13 -5.36 -14.00
C ALA A 11 7.13 -5.44 -12.84
N TRP A 12 6.84 -4.81 -11.69
CA TRP A 12 7.69 -4.90 -10.49
C TRP A 12 7.64 -6.27 -9.83
N PHE A 13 6.48 -6.92 -9.77
CA PHE A 13 6.38 -8.31 -9.33
C PHE A 13 7.12 -9.25 -10.27
N TRP A 14 7.04 -9.02 -11.56
CA TRP A 14 7.81 -9.80 -12.53
C TRP A 14 9.32 -9.67 -12.28
N ALA A 15 9.81 -8.46 -12.09
CA ALA A 15 11.23 -8.22 -11.79
C ALA A 15 11.66 -8.94 -10.50
N TYR A 16 10.84 -8.86 -9.45
CA TYR A 16 11.07 -9.56 -8.18
C TYR A 16 11.09 -11.09 -8.36
N PHE A 17 10.06 -11.65 -8.98
CA PHE A 17 9.97 -13.11 -9.19
C PHE A 17 11.04 -13.63 -10.15
N ASN A 18 11.43 -12.85 -11.16
CA ASN A 18 12.54 -13.22 -12.03
C ASN A 18 13.85 -13.32 -11.24
N ALA A 19 14.13 -12.38 -10.35
CA ALA A 19 15.33 -12.41 -9.52
C ALA A 19 15.30 -13.53 -8.48
N SER A 20 14.14 -13.80 -7.88
CA SER A 20 13.99 -14.76 -6.79
C SER A 20 13.92 -16.23 -7.28
N LEU A 21 13.29 -16.50 -8.42
CA LEU A 21 13.16 -17.84 -8.99
C LEU A 21 14.37 -18.25 -9.81
N PHE A 22 15.12 -17.28 -10.35
CA PHE A 22 16.31 -17.50 -11.17
C PHE A 22 17.49 -16.69 -10.62
N PRO A 23 17.96 -17.00 -9.39
CA PRO A 23 19.06 -16.27 -8.77
C PRO A 23 20.35 -16.46 -9.58
N THR A 24 21.07 -15.36 -9.81
CA THR A 24 22.30 -15.37 -10.61
C THR A 24 23.49 -15.90 -9.81
N GLU A 25 24.53 -16.40 -10.49
CA GLU A 25 25.78 -16.84 -9.85
C GLU A 25 26.46 -15.73 -9.05
N GLN A 26 26.23 -14.46 -9.41
CA GLN A 26 26.78 -13.29 -8.73
C GLN A 26 26.31 -13.15 -7.26
N ILE A 27 25.13 -13.68 -6.93
CA ILE A 27 24.57 -13.74 -5.57
C ILE A 27 24.65 -15.14 -4.95
N GLY A 28 25.53 -16.02 -5.50
CA GLY A 28 25.71 -17.39 -5.04
C GLY A 28 24.62 -18.35 -5.46
N ALA A 29 23.76 -17.99 -6.44
CA ALA A 29 22.61 -18.77 -6.93
C ALA A 29 21.62 -19.16 -5.81
N ILE A 30 21.53 -18.36 -4.74
CA ILE A 30 20.63 -18.56 -3.59
C ILE A 30 19.78 -17.30 -3.42
N TRP A 31 18.49 -17.50 -3.10
CA TRP A 31 17.56 -16.43 -2.76
C TRP A 31 16.87 -16.73 -1.42
N PRO A 32 16.79 -15.76 -0.50
CA PRO A 32 17.49 -14.46 -0.50
C PRO A 32 19.01 -14.60 -0.36
N PRO A 33 19.81 -13.58 -0.75
CA PRO A 33 21.26 -13.61 -0.58
C PRO A 33 21.67 -13.83 0.88
N ALA A 34 22.67 -14.67 1.14
CA ALA A 34 23.04 -15.14 2.48
C ALA A 34 23.58 -14.03 3.43
N ASP A 35 24.00 -12.92 2.87
CA ASP A 35 24.60 -11.75 3.54
C ASP A 35 23.57 -10.67 3.92
N ILE A 36 22.27 -10.91 3.68
CA ILE A 36 21.21 -9.96 3.99
C ILE A 36 20.38 -10.45 5.18
N HIS A 37 20.28 -9.62 6.22
CA HIS A 37 19.35 -9.84 7.31
C HIS A 37 17.96 -9.39 6.91
N LEU A 38 17.06 -10.37 6.74
CA LEU A 38 15.68 -10.12 6.37
C LEU A 38 14.87 -9.60 7.55
N MET A 39 13.93 -8.72 7.27
CA MET A 39 12.96 -8.26 8.28
C MET A 39 11.93 -9.34 8.57
N ASP A 40 11.64 -9.57 9.88
CA ASP A 40 10.61 -10.51 10.28
C ASP A 40 9.22 -10.01 9.83
N PRO A 41 8.53 -10.75 8.95
CA PRO A 41 7.22 -10.34 8.43
C PRO A 41 6.12 -10.27 9.51
N TRP A 42 6.30 -10.99 10.62
CA TRP A 42 5.28 -11.13 11.68
C TRP A 42 5.27 -9.99 12.70
N HIS A 43 6.18 -9.02 12.60
CA HIS A 43 6.22 -7.84 13.44
C HIS A 43 5.61 -6.60 12.74
N ILE A 44 6.43 -5.62 12.40
CA ILE A 44 5.97 -4.35 11.81
C ILE A 44 5.21 -4.55 10.50
N PRO A 45 5.64 -5.40 9.54
CA PRO A 45 4.92 -5.57 8.29
C PRO A 45 3.50 -6.13 8.48
N LEU A 46 3.29 -7.05 9.44
CA LEU A 46 1.96 -7.56 9.76
C LEU A 46 1.06 -6.46 10.35
N ILE A 47 1.58 -5.68 11.30
CA ILE A 47 0.84 -4.55 11.90
C ILE A 47 0.44 -3.56 10.81
N ASN A 48 1.37 -3.24 9.93
CA ASN A 48 1.14 -2.33 8.80
C ASN A 48 0.04 -2.85 7.86
N THR A 49 0.05 -4.16 7.59
CA THR A 49 -1.00 -4.83 6.81
C THR A 49 -2.37 -4.68 7.47
N LEU A 50 -2.46 -4.92 8.78
CA LEU A 50 -3.73 -4.78 9.53
C LEU A 50 -4.23 -3.33 9.54
N ILE A 51 -3.34 -2.36 9.68
CA ILE A 51 -3.67 -0.92 9.62
C ILE A 51 -4.26 -0.56 8.26
N LEU A 52 -3.63 -1.01 7.18
CA LEU A 52 -4.10 -0.68 5.84
C LEU A 52 -5.44 -1.33 5.54
N LEU A 53 -5.62 -2.62 5.86
CA LEU A 53 -6.90 -3.32 5.73
C LEU A 53 -8.01 -2.66 6.56
N LEU A 54 -7.70 -2.24 7.79
CA LEU A 54 -8.65 -1.48 8.62
C LEU A 54 -9.04 -0.16 7.93
N SER A 55 -8.09 0.52 7.29
CA SER A 55 -8.38 1.76 6.55
C SER A 55 -9.32 1.53 5.37
N GLY A 56 -9.20 0.40 4.69
CA GLY A 56 -10.13 -0.01 3.63
C GLY A 56 -11.56 -0.21 4.16
N THR A 57 -11.70 -0.82 5.35
CA THR A 57 -13.02 -0.99 5.98
C THR A 57 -13.64 0.35 6.41
N THR A 58 -12.85 1.28 6.96
CA THR A 58 -13.35 2.61 7.33
C THR A 58 -13.77 3.44 6.13
N LEU A 59 -13.08 3.30 4.99
CA LEU A 59 -13.49 3.96 3.75
C LEU A 59 -14.77 3.36 3.18
N THR A 60 -14.92 2.03 3.23
CA THR A 60 -16.15 1.35 2.82
C THR A 60 -17.34 1.79 3.68
N TRP A 61 -17.15 1.89 5.00
CA TRP A 61 -18.17 2.44 5.89
C TRP A 61 -18.55 3.88 5.51
N ALA A 62 -17.56 4.74 5.24
CA ALA A 62 -17.81 6.11 4.78
C ALA A 62 -18.62 6.15 3.47
N HIS A 63 -18.34 5.21 2.54
CA HIS A 63 -19.06 5.13 1.27
C HIS A 63 -20.55 4.74 1.46
N HIS A 64 -20.82 3.74 2.30
CA HIS A 64 -22.21 3.37 2.63
C HIS A 64 -22.95 4.51 3.34
N ALA A 65 -22.31 5.15 4.32
CA ALA A 65 -22.89 6.31 4.99
C ALA A 65 -23.21 7.48 4.03
N LEU A 66 -22.40 7.65 2.98
CA LEU A 66 -22.67 8.65 1.94
C LEU A 66 -23.93 8.32 1.13
N GLN A 67 -24.12 7.05 0.76
CA GLN A 67 -25.30 6.58 0.03
C GLN A 67 -26.59 6.75 0.87
N GLU A 68 -26.49 6.56 2.18
CA GLU A 68 -27.58 6.74 3.13
C GLU A 68 -27.82 8.21 3.54
N GLY A 69 -26.93 9.12 3.14
CA GLY A 69 -27.03 10.55 3.46
C GLY A 69 -26.53 10.92 4.87
N HIS A 70 -25.85 10.01 5.58
CA HIS A 70 -25.33 10.21 6.93
C HIS A 70 -24.01 10.99 6.94
N ARG A 71 -24.07 12.29 6.63
CA ARG A 71 -22.91 13.17 6.44
C ARG A 71 -21.86 13.11 7.57
N LYS A 72 -22.29 13.01 8.84
CA LYS A 72 -21.35 12.96 9.98
C LYS A 72 -20.50 11.70 9.95
N GLU A 73 -21.09 10.58 9.63
CA GLU A 73 -20.40 9.27 9.56
C GLU A 73 -19.43 9.22 8.39
N VAL A 74 -19.80 9.83 7.24
CA VAL A 74 -18.87 10.00 6.10
C VAL A 74 -17.61 10.74 6.53
N ILE A 75 -17.74 11.87 7.20
CA ILE A 75 -16.62 12.69 7.66
C ILE A 75 -15.76 11.90 8.65
N GLN A 76 -16.37 11.21 9.60
CA GLN A 76 -15.65 10.37 10.58
C GLN A 76 -14.88 9.24 9.88
N GLY A 77 -15.51 8.53 8.96
CA GLY A 77 -14.86 7.45 8.21
C GLY A 77 -13.67 7.96 7.38
N LEU A 78 -13.81 9.09 6.68
CA LEU A 78 -12.72 9.70 5.93
C LEU A 78 -11.55 10.12 6.82
N ILE A 79 -11.82 10.75 7.97
CA ILE A 79 -10.78 11.16 8.93
C ILE A 79 -10.03 9.92 9.46
N LEU A 80 -10.75 8.85 9.82
CA LEU A 80 -10.14 7.60 10.28
C LEU A 80 -9.28 6.98 9.21
N THR A 81 -9.74 6.94 7.96
CA THR A 81 -8.98 6.40 6.84
C THR A 81 -7.70 7.19 6.59
N ILE A 82 -7.77 8.53 6.63
CA ILE A 82 -6.59 9.40 6.51
C ILE A 82 -5.60 9.14 7.65
N ALA A 83 -6.06 9.08 8.88
CA ALA A 83 -5.20 8.81 10.04
C ALA A 83 -4.48 7.46 9.91
N LEU A 84 -5.19 6.40 9.53
CA LEU A 84 -4.63 5.07 9.32
C LEU A 84 -3.63 5.06 8.16
N GLY A 85 -3.90 5.75 7.04
CA GLY A 85 -2.98 5.88 5.92
C GLY A 85 -1.68 6.63 6.29
N LEU A 86 -1.77 7.66 7.13
CA LEU A 86 -0.59 8.36 7.65
C LEU A 86 0.21 7.50 8.62
N ILE A 87 -0.45 6.72 9.49
CA ILE A 87 0.21 5.78 10.40
C ILE A 87 0.93 4.69 9.61
N PHE A 88 0.29 4.10 8.59
CA PHE A 88 0.92 3.15 7.68
C PHE A 88 2.20 3.73 7.05
N THR A 89 2.11 4.94 6.49
CA THR A 89 3.25 5.62 5.88
C THR A 89 4.36 5.86 6.91
N GLY A 90 4.02 6.24 8.14
CA GLY A 90 4.97 6.43 9.22
C GLY A 90 5.71 5.14 9.58
N PHE A 91 5.02 4.01 9.70
CA PHE A 91 5.64 2.71 9.94
C PHE A 91 6.51 2.25 8.76
N GLN A 92 6.09 2.52 7.52
CA GLN A 92 6.89 2.18 6.35
C GLN A 92 8.21 2.98 6.30
N VAL A 93 8.18 4.26 6.64
CA VAL A 93 9.40 5.08 6.77
C VAL A 93 10.27 4.57 7.91
N TYR A 94 9.68 4.24 9.05
CA TYR A 94 10.41 3.67 10.18
C TYR A 94 11.11 2.36 9.78
N GLU A 95 10.43 1.48 9.07
CA GLU A 95 10.96 0.22 8.55
C GLU A 95 12.18 0.46 7.63
N TYR A 96 12.07 1.42 6.71
CA TYR A 96 13.18 1.77 5.82
C TYR A 96 14.41 2.35 6.54
N MET A 97 14.19 3.08 7.64
CA MET A 97 15.28 3.63 8.45
C MET A 97 16.04 2.56 9.27
N HIS A 98 15.41 1.41 9.50
CA HIS A 98 15.96 0.30 10.31
C HIS A 98 16.25 -0.95 9.48
N ALA A 99 16.15 -0.86 8.17
CA ALA A 99 16.52 -1.95 7.27
C ALA A 99 18.05 -2.10 7.23
N ASP A 100 18.54 -3.33 7.43
CA ASP A 100 19.97 -3.65 7.42
C ASP A 100 20.55 -3.79 6.00
N PHE A 101 19.78 -3.47 4.96
CA PHE A 101 20.20 -3.53 3.57
C PHE A 101 19.87 -2.23 2.81
N GLU A 102 20.75 -1.87 1.89
CA GLU A 102 20.62 -0.66 1.09
C GLU A 102 19.92 -0.95 -0.26
N PHE A 103 19.41 0.13 -0.89
CA PHE A 103 18.87 0.09 -2.24
C PHE A 103 19.90 -0.38 -3.27
N SER A 104 21.16 0.08 -3.11
CA SER A 104 22.27 -0.20 -4.02
C SER A 104 23.12 -1.38 -3.54
N GLY A 105 23.65 -2.13 -4.48
CA GLY A 105 24.61 -3.21 -4.19
C GLY A 105 24.05 -4.63 -4.31
N HIS A 106 22.75 -4.82 -4.06
CA HIS A 106 22.09 -6.13 -4.15
C HIS A 106 20.79 -6.07 -4.93
N ILE A 107 20.54 -7.08 -5.76
CA ILE A 107 19.29 -7.19 -6.52
C ILE A 107 18.05 -7.31 -5.59
N TYR A 108 18.22 -7.90 -4.39
CA TYR A 108 17.17 -7.99 -3.39
C TYR A 108 16.75 -6.59 -2.94
N GLY A 109 17.70 -5.75 -2.48
CA GLY A 109 17.41 -4.37 -2.06
C GLY A 109 16.76 -3.56 -3.18
N ALA A 110 17.29 -3.63 -4.39
CA ALA A 110 16.73 -2.92 -5.53
C ALA A 110 15.27 -3.31 -5.80
N THR A 111 14.96 -4.60 -5.90
CA THR A 111 13.58 -5.08 -6.16
C THR A 111 12.64 -4.82 -4.99
N PHE A 112 13.10 -4.97 -3.76
CA PHE A 112 12.35 -4.66 -2.54
C PHE A 112 11.94 -3.18 -2.49
N TYR A 113 12.92 -2.28 -2.54
CA TYR A 113 12.66 -0.83 -2.41
C TYR A 113 11.89 -0.26 -3.61
N MET A 114 12.07 -0.79 -4.82
CA MET A 114 11.29 -0.35 -5.96
C MET A 114 9.83 -0.76 -5.83
N ALA A 115 9.54 -2.02 -5.49
CA ALA A 115 8.16 -2.50 -5.36
C ALA A 115 7.44 -1.84 -4.17
N THR A 116 8.04 -1.87 -2.98
CA THR A 116 7.44 -1.30 -1.76
C THR A 116 7.44 0.24 -1.77
N GLY A 117 8.45 0.87 -2.36
CA GLY A 117 8.56 2.33 -2.48
C GLY A 117 7.53 2.92 -3.43
N PHE A 118 7.32 2.31 -4.60
CA PHE A 118 6.23 2.72 -5.49
C PHE A 118 4.86 2.49 -4.86
N HIS A 119 4.69 1.41 -4.10
CA HIS A 119 3.46 1.22 -3.34
C HIS A 119 3.28 2.34 -2.31
N GLY A 120 4.29 2.68 -1.52
CA GLY A 120 4.25 3.78 -0.56
C GLY A 120 3.94 5.13 -1.22
N PHE A 121 4.47 5.39 -2.42
CA PHE A 121 4.10 6.55 -3.21
C PHE A 121 2.61 6.58 -3.58
N HIS A 122 2.03 5.44 -3.98
CA HIS A 122 0.59 5.32 -4.25
C HIS A 122 -0.26 5.49 -2.99
N VAL A 123 0.20 5.02 -1.82
CA VAL A 123 -0.46 5.28 -0.53
C VAL A 123 -0.51 6.77 -0.22
N ILE A 124 0.57 7.51 -0.45
CA ILE A 124 0.61 8.97 -0.27
C ILE A 124 -0.39 9.66 -1.20
N ILE A 125 -0.38 9.33 -2.50
CA ILE A 125 -1.33 9.88 -3.47
C ILE A 125 -2.77 9.54 -3.08
N GLY A 126 -3.04 8.30 -2.69
CA GLY A 126 -4.36 7.88 -2.22
C GLY A 126 -4.81 8.65 -0.99
N THR A 127 -3.93 8.85 -0.01
CA THR A 127 -4.21 9.66 1.18
C THR A 127 -4.55 11.11 0.81
N LEU A 128 -3.79 11.71 -0.11
CA LEU A 128 -4.09 13.05 -0.63
C LEU A 128 -5.44 13.09 -1.34
N PHE A 129 -5.76 12.06 -2.12
CA PHE A 129 -7.06 11.95 -2.78
C PHE A 129 -8.21 11.90 -1.76
N ILE A 130 -8.07 11.13 -0.67
CA ILE A 130 -9.06 11.07 0.42
C ILE A 130 -9.17 12.43 1.12
N ILE A 131 -8.08 13.15 1.35
CA ILE A 131 -8.09 14.52 1.91
C ILE A 131 -8.89 15.47 1.02
N VAL A 132 -8.70 15.41 -0.30
CA VAL A 132 -9.48 16.20 -1.26
C VAL A 132 -10.97 15.83 -1.19
N CYS A 133 -11.29 14.53 -1.09
CA CYS A 133 -12.67 14.07 -0.91
C CYS A 133 -13.28 14.57 0.39
N LEU A 134 -12.53 14.58 1.49
CA LEU A 134 -12.96 15.17 2.77
C LEU A 134 -13.27 16.67 2.62
N GLY A 135 -12.39 17.44 1.98
CA GLY A 135 -12.63 18.86 1.70
C GLY A 135 -13.89 19.10 0.87
N ARG A 136 -14.12 18.28 -0.17
CA ARG A 136 -15.34 18.34 -0.99
C ARG A 136 -16.59 17.94 -0.22
N MET A 137 -16.48 16.98 0.71
CA MET A 137 -17.56 16.57 1.58
C MET A 137 -17.94 17.71 2.55
N LEU A 138 -16.95 18.36 3.15
CA LEU A 138 -17.15 19.53 4.03
C LEU A 138 -17.80 20.70 3.30
N SER A 139 -17.47 20.90 2.03
CA SER A 139 -18.07 21.92 1.15
C SER A 139 -19.45 21.54 0.60
N GLY A 140 -19.97 20.35 0.90
CA GLY A 140 -21.30 19.91 0.45
C GLY A 140 -21.39 19.52 -1.03
N HIS A 141 -20.25 19.25 -1.68
CA HIS A 141 -20.23 18.89 -3.10
C HIS A 141 -20.70 17.45 -3.37
N PHE A 142 -20.64 16.55 -2.40
CA PHE A 142 -21.13 15.19 -2.55
C PHE A 142 -22.55 15.03 -2.06
N LYS A 143 -23.37 14.33 -2.85
CA LYS A 143 -24.75 13.96 -2.56
C LYS A 143 -24.89 12.44 -2.71
N PRO A 144 -25.92 11.82 -2.08
CA PRO A 144 -26.16 10.38 -2.20
C PRO A 144 -26.27 9.86 -3.64
N ASP A 145 -26.82 10.68 -4.54
CA ASP A 145 -27.04 10.39 -5.95
C ASP A 145 -25.94 10.94 -6.89
N HIS A 146 -24.97 11.70 -6.35
CA HIS A 146 -23.94 12.36 -7.16
C HIS A 146 -22.58 12.41 -6.45
N HIS A 147 -21.83 11.28 -6.48
CA HIS A 147 -20.58 11.13 -5.73
C HIS A 147 -19.50 10.34 -6.48
N PHE A 148 -19.49 10.38 -7.81
CA PHE A 148 -18.51 9.65 -8.64
C PHE A 148 -17.05 9.87 -8.21
N GLY A 149 -16.67 11.10 -7.81
CA GLY A 149 -15.30 11.38 -7.33
C GLY A 149 -14.95 10.64 -6.06
N PHE A 150 -15.93 10.35 -5.19
CA PHE A 150 -15.75 9.53 -4.00
C PHE A 150 -15.58 8.05 -4.38
N GLU A 151 -16.38 7.55 -5.30
CA GLU A 151 -16.25 6.18 -5.81
C GLU A 151 -14.88 5.94 -6.44
N ALA A 152 -14.41 6.89 -7.28
CA ALA A 152 -13.08 6.81 -7.88
C ALA A 152 -11.98 6.77 -6.83
N CYS A 153 -12.12 7.54 -5.74
CA CYS A 153 -11.21 7.53 -4.60
C CYS A 153 -11.24 6.17 -3.87
N ALA A 154 -12.42 5.61 -3.64
CA ALA A 154 -12.58 4.31 -3.00
C ALA A 154 -11.97 3.19 -3.84
N TRP A 155 -12.21 3.18 -5.15
CA TRP A 155 -11.57 2.24 -6.07
C TRP A 155 -10.04 2.31 -6.05
N TYR A 156 -9.50 3.53 -6.03
CA TYR A 156 -8.05 3.72 -5.97
C TYR A 156 -7.47 3.21 -4.65
N TRP A 157 -8.10 3.52 -3.52
CA TRP A 157 -7.63 3.07 -2.21
C TRP A 157 -7.66 1.55 -2.07
N HIS A 158 -8.74 0.90 -2.49
CA HIS A 158 -8.83 -0.57 -2.48
C HIS A 158 -7.84 -1.23 -3.43
N PHE A 159 -7.54 -0.60 -4.56
CA PHE A 159 -6.44 -1.06 -5.42
C PHE A 159 -5.10 -1.05 -4.66
N VAL A 160 -4.80 0.02 -3.94
CA VAL A 160 -3.58 0.14 -3.11
C VAL A 160 -3.56 -0.94 -2.02
N ASP A 161 -4.68 -1.19 -1.34
CA ASP A 161 -4.83 -2.27 -0.35
C ASP A 161 -4.49 -3.65 -0.94
N VAL A 162 -5.05 -3.97 -2.10
CA VAL A 162 -4.85 -5.26 -2.78
C VAL A 162 -3.39 -5.43 -3.19
N VAL A 163 -2.77 -4.41 -3.75
CA VAL A 163 -1.35 -4.44 -4.11
C VAL A 163 -0.48 -4.69 -2.89
N TRP A 164 -0.80 -4.07 -1.73
CA TRP A 164 -0.07 -4.32 -0.49
C TRP A 164 -0.16 -5.78 -0.04
N LEU A 165 -1.33 -6.40 -0.11
CA LEU A 165 -1.49 -7.81 0.24
C LEU A 165 -0.59 -8.71 -0.61
N PHE A 166 -0.47 -8.43 -1.91
CA PHE A 166 0.46 -9.14 -2.79
C PHE A 166 1.92 -8.89 -2.41
N LEU A 167 2.29 -7.64 -2.10
CA LEU A 167 3.64 -7.30 -1.61
C LEU A 167 3.96 -8.01 -0.31
N PHE A 168 3.05 -7.97 0.64
CA PHE A 168 3.22 -8.66 1.92
C PHE A 168 3.41 -10.17 1.73
N ALA A 169 2.55 -10.81 0.96
CA ALA A 169 2.63 -12.26 0.73
C ALA A 169 3.90 -12.65 -0.05
N ALA A 170 4.23 -11.92 -1.13
CA ALA A 170 5.32 -12.30 -2.03
C ALA A 170 6.70 -11.88 -1.52
N ILE A 171 6.84 -10.66 -0.99
CA ILE A 171 8.15 -10.11 -0.62
C ILE A 171 8.46 -10.39 0.84
N TYR A 172 7.51 -10.13 1.75
CA TYR A 172 7.76 -10.29 3.18
C TYR A 172 7.61 -11.74 3.65
N VAL A 173 6.51 -12.43 3.30
CA VAL A 173 6.28 -13.79 3.78
C VAL A 173 7.06 -14.81 2.96
N TRP A 174 6.80 -14.91 1.65
CA TRP A 174 7.47 -15.90 0.80
C TRP A 174 8.96 -15.62 0.62
N GLY A 175 9.37 -14.36 0.56
CA GLY A 175 10.78 -13.99 0.48
C GLY A 175 11.58 -14.21 1.77
N TYR A 176 10.91 -14.48 2.89
CA TYR A 176 11.54 -14.77 4.18
C TYR A 176 11.88 -16.27 4.35
N TYR A 177 11.07 -17.16 3.78
CA TYR A 177 11.22 -18.63 3.84
C TYR A 177 11.85 -19.17 2.56
#